data_101c734ec6b966285aa16a10d85bad7d
#
_entry.id   101c734ec6b966285aa16a10d85bad7d
#
_cell.length_a   1.000
_cell.length_b   1.000
_cell.length_c   1.000
_cell.angle_alpha   90.00
_cell.angle_beta   90.00
_cell.angle_gamma   90.00
#
_symmetry.space_group_name_H-M   'P 1'
#
loop_
_entity.id
_entity.type
_entity.pdbx_description
1 polymer ?
#
loop_
_entity_poly.entity_id
_entity_poly.type
_entity_poly.pdbx_seq_one_letter_code
_entity_poly.pdbx_strand_id
1 'polypeptide(L)'
;QANNFLLTYEIAKIYGIGDEIIQKGLDEISLAGRFEIFSQNPITILDVAHNDDSVRVLVENLDELFKNDEVIFILSILGTKDIANIFKRILEKNYKIFITSLKEVTYGLSAEEIKKNLENSNISTKNIIFEDDILQAYNQAKEMVLKKDNSYKAIVVCGSFYEIAKFKKLFL
;
A
#
# COMPACT_ATOMS: atom_id res chain seq x y z
N GLN A 1 -0.53 -4.80 -13.41
CA GLN A 1 0.67 -5.63 -13.75
C GLN A 1 0.48 -6.39 -15.05
N ALA A 2 -0.71 -6.99 -15.32
CA ALA A 2 -0.96 -7.77 -16.54
C ALA A 2 -0.65 -6.97 -17.84
N ASN A 3 -1.09 -5.71 -17.92
CA ASN A 3 -0.82 -4.88 -19.10
C ASN A 3 0.69 -4.56 -19.28
N ASN A 4 1.41 -4.36 -18.18
CA ASN A 4 2.86 -4.16 -18.23
C ASN A 4 3.58 -5.44 -18.67
N PHE A 5 3.10 -6.59 -18.22
CA PHE A 5 3.61 -7.88 -18.67
C PHE A 5 3.37 -8.08 -20.17
N LEU A 6 2.16 -7.85 -20.67
CA LEU A 6 1.83 -8.00 -22.09
C LEU A 6 2.76 -7.15 -22.96
N LEU A 7 2.99 -5.90 -22.60
CA LEU A 7 3.92 -5.03 -23.33
C LEU A 7 5.34 -5.59 -23.32
N THR A 8 5.82 -6.05 -22.17
CA THR A 8 7.16 -6.67 -22.04
C THR A 8 7.26 -7.95 -22.85
N TYR A 9 6.22 -8.78 -22.84
CA TYR A 9 6.12 -10.00 -23.62
C TYR A 9 6.24 -9.72 -25.11
N GLU A 10 5.47 -8.77 -25.65
CA GLU A 10 5.51 -8.39 -27.07
C GLU A 10 6.91 -7.87 -27.46
N ILE A 11 7.54 -7.06 -26.62
CA ILE A 11 8.92 -6.61 -26.85
C ILE A 11 9.89 -7.80 -26.88
N ALA A 12 9.78 -8.71 -25.92
CA ALA A 12 10.64 -9.90 -25.87
C ALA A 12 10.49 -10.77 -27.14
N LYS A 13 9.26 -10.93 -27.66
CA LYS A 13 9.00 -11.65 -28.92
C LYS A 13 9.63 -10.96 -30.13
N ILE A 14 9.60 -9.62 -30.21
CA ILE A 14 10.27 -8.84 -31.25
C ILE A 14 11.79 -9.11 -31.25
N TYR A 15 12.39 -9.26 -30.06
CA TYR A 15 13.83 -9.61 -29.91
C TYR A 15 14.12 -11.11 -30.06
N GLY A 16 13.13 -11.93 -30.42
CA GLY A 16 13.29 -13.37 -30.67
C GLY A 16 13.48 -14.21 -29.40
N ILE A 17 13.08 -13.69 -28.22
CA ILE A 17 13.16 -14.43 -26.98
C ILE A 17 12.05 -15.49 -26.94
N GLY A 18 12.42 -16.75 -26.70
CA GLY A 18 11.47 -17.87 -26.63
C GLY A 18 10.64 -17.86 -25.35
N ASP A 19 9.43 -18.45 -25.42
CA ASP A 19 8.46 -18.47 -24.32
C ASP A 19 9.01 -19.15 -23.06
N GLU A 20 9.86 -20.18 -23.20
CA GLU A 20 10.51 -20.86 -22.07
C GLU A 20 11.41 -19.93 -21.27
N ILE A 21 12.17 -19.04 -21.96
CA ILE A 21 13.03 -18.07 -21.31
C ILE A 21 12.20 -16.98 -20.61
N ILE A 22 11.10 -16.53 -21.27
CA ILE A 22 10.19 -15.56 -20.70
C ILE A 22 9.54 -16.14 -19.44
N GLN A 23 9.05 -17.39 -19.50
CA GLN A 23 8.46 -18.06 -18.34
C GLN A 23 9.45 -18.18 -17.17
N LYS A 24 10.67 -18.61 -17.46
CA LYS A 24 11.72 -18.68 -16.44
C LYS A 24 12.00 -17.32 -15.80
N GLY A 25 12.04 -16.25 -16.59
CA GLY A 25 12.22 -14.89 -16.08
C GLY A 25 11.04 -14.45 -15.18
N LEU A 26 9.81 -14.86 -15.51
CA LEU A 26 8.63 -14.61 -14.68
C LEU A 26 8.64 -15.35 -13.35
N ASP A 27 9.09 -16.60 -13.36
CA ASP A 27 9.17 -17.43 -12.16
C ASP A 27 10.23 -16.91 -11.16
N GLU A 28 11.28 -16.27 -11.68
CA GLU A 28 12.38 -15.72 -10.90
C GLU A 28 12.17 -14.25 -10.48
N ILE A 29 11.20 -13.53 -11.08
CA ILE A 29 11.04 -12.10 -10.81
C ILE A 29 10.41 -11.85 -9.44
N SER A 30 11.04 -11.00 -8.66
CA SER A 30 10.48 -10.43 -7.43
C SER A 30 10.52 -8.91 -7.52
N LEU A 31 9.34 -8.29 -7.51
CA LEU A 31 9.21 -6.83 -7.59
C LEU A 31 8.97 -6.26 -6.19
N ALA A 32 10.01 -5.73 -5.58
CA ALA A 32 9.91 -5.09 -4.27
C ALA A 32 8.83 -4.00 -4.24
N GLY A 33 7.95 -4.07 -3.25
CA GLY A 33 6.86 -3.10 -3.09
C GLY A 33 5.79 -3.15 -4.19
N ARG A 34 5.59 -4.30 -4.86
CA ARG A 34 4.51 -4.53 -5.82
C ARG A 34 3.66 -5.72 -5.38
N PHE A 35 2.71 -5.47 -4.49
CA PHE A 35 1.91 -6.49 -3.81
C PHE A 35 2.82 -7.56 -3.15
N GLU A 36 3.91 -7.10 -2.55
CA GLU A 36 4.93 -7.95 -1.95
C GLU A 36 4.45 -8.49 -0.60
N ILE A 37 4.42 -9.81 -0.43
CA ILE A 37 4.13 -10.43 0.87
C ILE A 37 5.40 -10.36 1.73
N PHE A 38 5.43 -9.41 2.65
CA PHE A 38 6.55 -9.18 3.55
C PHE A 38 6.55 -10.14 4.74
N SER A 39 5.38 -10.45 5.27
CA SER A 39 5.17 -11.36 6.40
C SER A 39 3.88 -12.15 6.22
N GLN A 40 3.85 -13.38 6.74
CA GLN A 40 2.65 -14.21 6.73
C GLN A 40 1.96 -14.26 8.11
N ASN A 41 2.59 -13.76 9.17
CA ASN A 41 1.99 -13.75 10.51
C ASN A 41 2.39 -12.49 11.32
N PRO A 42 1.55 -11.46 11.34
CA PRO A 42 0.34 -11.30 10.51
C PRO A 42 0.68 -11.12 9.04
N ILE A 43 -0.29 -11.39 8.17
CA ILE A 43 -0.12 -11.09 6.74
C ILE A 43 0.16 -9.59 6.60
N THR A 44 1.33 -9.28 6.01
CA THR A 44 1.75 -7.89 5.76
C THR A 44 2.14 -7.76 4.30
N ILE A 45 1.45 -6.86 3.60
CA ILE A 45 1.63 -6.61 2.17
C ILE A 45 2.28 -5.24 2.02
N LEU A 46 3.32 -5.14 1.17
CA LEU A 46 3.95 -3.88 0.80
C LEU A 46 3.60 -3.54 -0.65
N ASP A 47 3.08 -2.34 -0.87
CA ASP A 47 2.78 -1.84 -2.22
C ASP A 47 3.11 -0.34 -2.34
N VAL A 48 3.77 0.06 -3.42
CA VAL A 48 4.13 1.45 -3.68
C VAL A 48 2.99 2.28 -4.31
N ALA A 49 1.76 1.82 -4.26
CA ALA A 49 0.60 2.54 -4.75
C ALA A 49 0.54 3.94 -4.11
N HIS A 50 0.53 5.00 -4.94
CA HIS A 50 0.69 6.38 -4.51
C HIS A 50 -0.11 7.39 -5.37
N ASN A 51 -0.96 6.91 -6.25
CA ASN A 51 -1.90 7.71 -7.06
C ASN A 51 -3.22 6.95 -7.19
N ASP A 52 -4.26 7.63 -7.69
CA ASP A 52 -5.62 7.06 -7.75
C ASP A 52 -5.66 5.73 -8.51
N ASP A 53 -5.01 5.64 -9.67
CA ASP A 53 -5.05 4.43 -10.49
C ASP A 53 -4.32 3.24 -9.84
N SER A 54 -3.14 3.47 -9.25
CA SER A 54 -2.40 2.42 -8.54
C SER A 54 -3.12 1.97 -7.26
N VAL A 55 -3.77 2.88 -6.54
CA VAL A 55 -4.58 2.53 -5.37
C VAL A 55 -5.83 1.77 -5.77
N ARG A 56 -6.47 2.12 -6.91
CA ARG A 56 -7.59 1.34 -7.46
C ARG A 56 -7.18 -0.12 -7.69
N VAL A 57 -6.06 -0.34 -8.38
CA VAL A 57 -5.56 -1.71 -8.65
C VAL A 57 -5.22 -2.45 -7.35
N LEU A 58 -4.60 -1.77 -6.38
CA LEU A 58 -4.30 -2.36 -5.07
C LEU A 58 -5.58 -2.80 -4.36
N VAL A 59 -6.61 -1.94 -4.31
CA VAL A 59 -7.89 -2.24 -3.67
C VAL A 59 -8.61 -3.40 -4.40
N GLU A 60 -8.62 -3.42 -5.71
CA GLU A 60 -9.18 -4.53 -6.50
C GLU A 60 -8.51 -5.87 -6.17
N ASN A 61 -7.18 -5.92 -6.09
CA ASN A 61 -6.46 -7.12 -5.70
C ASN A 61 -6.74 -7.55 -4.25
N LEU A 62 -6.93 -6.59 -3.34
CA LEU A 62 -7.28 -6.90 -1.94
C LEU A 62 -8.71 -7.43 -1.83
N ASP A 63 -9.66 -6.92 -2.62
CA ASP A 63 -11.06 -7.38 -2.63
C ASP A 63 -11.20 -8.85 -3.07
N GLU A 64 -10.26 -9.36 -3.87
CA GLU A 64 -10.23 -10.78 -4.25
C GLU A 64 -9.78 -11.70 -3.10
N LEU A 65 -9.01 -11.17 -2.13
CA LEU A 65 -8.38 -11.94 -1.05
C LEU A 65 -9.04 -11.73 0.31
N PHE A 66 -9.59 -10.54 0.56
CA PHE A 66 -10.09 -10.12 1.86
C PHE A 66 -11.44 -9.43 1.75
N LYS A 67 -12.24 -9.51 2.83
CA LYS A 67 -13.42 -8.65 2.96
C LYS A 67 -13.01 -7.23 3.35
N ASN A 68 -13.87 -6.25 3.06
CA ASN A 68 -13.58 -4.82 3.25
C ASN A 68 -13.18 -4.41 4.68
N ASP A 69 -13.65 -5.13 5.71
CA ASP A 69 -13.35 -4.86 7.12
C ASP A 69 -12.18 -5.69 7.67
N GLU A 70 -11.50 -6.47 6.83
CA GLU A 70 -10.42 -7.37 7.23
C GLU A 70 -9.01 -6.79 7.02
N VAL A 71 -8.90 -5.58 6.47
CA VAL A 71 -7.62 -4.97 6.11
C VAL A 71 -7.36 -3.67 6.88
N ILE A 72 -6.15 -3.53 7.38
CA ILE A 72 -5.64 -2.30 7.97
C ILE A 72 -4.60 -1.69 7.02
N PHE A 73 -4.78 -0.44 6.62
CA PHE A 73 -3.80 0.31 5.85
C PHE A 73 -2.86 1.08 6.77
N ILE A 74 -1.56 1.11 6.43
CA ILE A 74 -0.57 2.07 6.94
C ILE A 74 -0.10 2.86 5.73
N LEU A 75 -0.34 4.16 5.74
CA LEU A 75 -0.27 4.99 4.55
C LEU A 75 0.38 6.34 4.84
N SER A 76 1.34 6.71 4.02
CA SER A 76 1.83 8.09 3.92
C SER A 76 1.87 8.53 2.47
N ILE A 77 1.70 9.82 2.23
CA ILE A 77 1.61 10.38 0.88
C ILE A 77 2.45 11.64 0.76
N LEU A 78 3.05 11.84 -0.40
CA LEU A 78 3.71 13.10 -0.75
C LEU A 78 2.67 14.17 -1.12
N GLY A 79 2.91 15.41 -0.71
CA GLY A 79 2.02 16.54 -0.97
C GLY A 79 1.81 16.92 -2.44
N THR A 80 2.60 16.32 -3.36
CA THR A 80 2.42 16.46 -4.80
C THR A 80 1.32 15.57 -5.39
N LYS A 81 0.67 14.73 -4.57
CA LYS A 81 -0.34 13.75 -5.01
C LYS A 81 -1.76 14.25 -4.74
N ASP A 82 -2.71 13.69 -5.45
CA ASP A 82 -4.14 13.93 -5.22
C ASP A 82 -4.63 13.13 -4.01
N ILE A 83 -4.37 13.69 -2.82
CA ILE A 83 -4.67 13.07 -1.53
C ILE A 83 -6.15 12.76 -1.42
N ALA A 84 -7.02 13.69 -1.84
CA ALA A 84 -8.46 13.55 -1.69
C ALA A 84 -9.02 12.33 -2.45
N ASN A 85 -8.63 12.14 -3.71
CA ASN A 85 -9.11 11.02 -4.50
C ASN A 85 -8.56 9.68 -4.03
N ILE A 86 -7.27 9.62 -3.62
CA ILE A 86 -6.68 8.43 -3.03
C ILE A 86 -7.46 7.99 -1.78
N PHE A 87 -7.72 8.92 -0.85
CA PHE A 87 -8.43 8.58 0.38
C PHE A 87 -9.91 8.24 0.17
N LYS A 88 -10.62 8.92 -0.74
CA LYS A 88 -11.99 8.54 -1.09
C LYS A 88 -12.08 7.08 -1.48
N ARG A 89 -11.20 6.62 -2.35
CA ARG A 89 -11.18 5.24 -2.84
C ARG A 89 -10.94 4.21 -1.73
N ILE A 90 -10.00 4.48 -0.82
CA ILE A 90 -9.72 3.58 0.31
C ILE A 90 -10.88 3.58 1.30
N LEU A 91 -11.44 4.75 1.59
CA LEU A 91 -12.52 4.91 2.58
C LEU A 91 -13.87 4.35 2.11
N GLU A 92 -14.13 4.26 0.79
CA GLU A 92 -15.30 3.58 0.24
C GLU A 92 -15.41 2.11 0.69
N LYS A 93 -14.30 1.50 1.04
CA LYS A 93 -14.20 0.09 1.46
C LYS A 93 -14.26 -0.12 2.98
N ASN A 94 -14.44 0.94 3.75
CA ASN A 94 -14.50 0.88 5.22
C ASN A 94 -13.24 0.31 5.90
N TYR A 95 -12.10 0.36 5.26
CA TYR A 95 -10.82 -0.05 5.83
C TYR A 95 -10.44 0.82 7.04
N LYS A 96 -9.72 0.22 7.99
CA LYS A 96 -9.02 0.96 9.04
C LYS A 96 -7.72 1.52 8.47
N ILE A 97 -7.41 2.79 8.75
CA ILE A 97 -6.25 3.48 8.18
C ILE A 97 -5.41 4.07 9.30
N PHE A 98 -4.10 3.82 9.26
CA PHE A 98 -3.09 4.57 9.99
C PHE A 98 -2.40 5.51 9.01
N ILE A 99 -2.35 6.79 9.33
CA ILE A 99 -1.59 7.79 8.58
C ILE A 99 -0.28 8.04 9.27
N THR A 100 0.82 7.86 8.54
CA THR A 100 2.19 8.05 9.03
C THR A 100 2.85 9.26 8.39
N SER A 101 4.04 9.65 8.86
CA SER A 101 4.76 10.84 8.43
C SER A 101 5.91 10.50 7.48
N LEU A 102 6.06 11.33 6.45
CA LEU A 102 7.23 11.38 5.56
C LEU A 102 7.91 12.76 5.55
N LYS A 103 7.74 13.55 6.60
CA LYS A 103 8.27 14.93 6.68
C LYS A 103 9.79 15.04 6.48
N GLU A 104 10.53 13.94 6.60
CA GLU A 104 11.98 13.85 6.37
C GLU A 104 12.38 13.80 4.89
N VAL A 105 11.43 13.63 3.97
CA VAL A 105 11.70 13.62 2.53
C VAL A 105 11.09 14.83 1.84
N THR A 106 11.63 15.18 0.67
CA THR A 106 11.14 16.31 -0.12
C THR A 106 9.68 16.11 -0.50
N TYR A 107 8.84 17.11 -0.23
CA TYR A 107 7.39 17.08 -0.37
C TYR A 107 6.67 16.06 0.53
N GLY A 108 7.37 15.45 1.48
CA GLY A 108 6.74 14.57 2.48
C GLY A 108 5.88 15.37 3.44
N LEU A 109 4.76 14.78 3.86
CA LEU A 109 3.82 15.38 4.80
C LEU A 109 3.87 14.66 6.15
N SER A 110 3.60 15.40 7.21
CA SER A 110 3.24 14.83 8.52
C SER A 110 1.82 14.30 8.52
N ALA A 111 1.49 13.44 9.49
CA ALA A 111 0.13 12.96 9.68
C ALA A 111 -0.86 14.12 9.91
N GLU A 112 -0.46 15.16 10.62
CA GLU A 112 -1.29 16.35 10.87
C GLU A 112 -1.56 17.18 9.60
N GLU A 113 -0.57 17.31 8.70
CA GLU A 113 -0.76 17.99 7.42
C GLU A 113 -1.69 17.21 6.50
N ILE A 114 -1.60 15.88 6.48
CA ILE A 114 -2.53 15.03 5.75
C ILE A 114 -3.94 15.17 6.33
N LYS A 115 -4.09 15.18 7.67
CA LYS A 115 -5.38 15.40 8.33
C LYS A 115 -6.04 16.71 7.89
N LYS A 116 -5.32 17.81 7.89
CA LYS A 116 -5.81 19.11 7.42
C LYS A 116 -6.26 19.07 5.96
N ASN A 117 -5.50 18.40 5.10
CA ASN A 117 -5.88 18.22 3.69
C ASN A 117 -7.21 17.46 3.55
N LEU A 118 -7.42 16.40 4.34
CA LEU A 118 -8.66 15.62 4.33
C LEU A 118 -9.86 16.44 4.83
N GLU A 119 -9.68 17.16 5.94
CA GLU A 119 -10.70 18.04 6.50
C GLU A 119 -11.09 19.15 5.53
N ASN A 120 -10.13 19.81 4.90
CA ASN A 120 -10.37 20.83 3.87
C ASN A 120 -11.10 20.28 2.63
N SER A 121 -10.96 18.98 2.36
CA SER A 121 -11.65 18.27 1.28
C SER A 121 -12.98 17.64 1.70
N ASN A 122 -13.48 17.93 2.93
CA ASN A 122 -14.68 17.35 3.54
C ASN A 122 -14.68 15.81 3.57
N ILE A 123 -13.51 15.20 3.77
CA ILE A 123 -13.35 13.75 3.88
C ILE A 123 -13.41 13.35 5.35
N SER A 124 -14.31 12.40 5.69
CA SER A 124 -14.46 11.89 7.06
C SER A 124 -13.20 11.16 7.52
N THR A 125 -12.69 11.52 8.71
CA THR A 125 -11.52 10.91 9.33
C THR A 125 -11.86 9.88 10.41
N LYS A 126 -13.12 9.48 10.54
CA LYS A 126 -13.62 8.59 11.61
C LYS A 126 -12.88 7.26 11.72
N ASN A 127 -12.49 6.66 10.57
CA ASN A 127 -11.79 5.38 10.51
C ASN A 127 -10.27 5.54 10.40
N ILE A 128 -9.75 6.76 10.62
CA ILE A 128 -8.33 7.09 10.45
C ILE A 128 -7.70 7.35 11.82
N ILE A 129 -6.55 6.74 12.05
CA ILE A 129 -5.64 7.01 13.17
C ILE A 129 -4.43 7.76 12.60
N PHE A 130 -4.09 8.88 13.21
CA PHE A 130 -2.94 9.69 12.83
C PHE A 130 -1.79 9.37 13.79
N GLU A 131 -0.73 8.75 13.26
CA GLU A 131 0.44 8.30 13.99
C GLU A 131 1.70 8.56 13.15
N ASP A 132 2.49 9.56 13.49
CA ASP A 132 3.65 9.96 12.69
C ASP A 132 4.71 8.84 12.59
N ASP A 133 4.85 8.00 13.61
CA ASP A 133 5.84 6.94 13.66
C ASP A 133 5.31 5.64 13.03
N ILE A 134 5.92 5.23 11.93
CA ILE A 134 5.51 4.03 11.19
C ILE A 134 5.68 2.73 12.00
N LEU A 135 6.68 2.66 12.90
CA LEU A 135 6.88 1.48 13.76
C LEU A 135 5.76 1.37 14.79
N GLN A 136 5.37 2.50 15.40
CA GLN A 136 4.24 2.53 16.33
C GLN A 136 2.93 2.21 15.63
N ALA A 137 2.68 2.77 14.43
CA ALA A 137 1.51 2.46 13.61
C ALA A 137 1.44 0.95 13.28
N TYR A 138 2.58 0.37 12.87
CA TYR A 138 2.65 -1.05 12.57
C TYR A 138 2.42 -1.94 13.79
N ASN A 139 3.02 -1.60 14.94
CA ASN A 139 2.82 -2.37 16.17
C ASN A 139 1.36 -2.34 16.63
N GLN A 140 0.69 -1.18 16.58
CA GLN A 140 -0.72 -1.06 16.89
C GLN A 140 -1.59 -1.89 15.90
N ALA A 141 -1.31 -1.79 14.60
CA ALA A 141 -2.01 -2.58 13.57
C ALA A 141 -1.81 -4.09 13.79
N LYS A 142 -0.57 -4.51 14.10
CA LYS A 142 -0.23 -5.89 14.42
C LYS A 142 -0.99 -6.41 15.64
N GLU A 143 -1.06 -5.64 16.71
CA GLU A 143 -1.86 -5.99 17.89
C GLU A 143 -3.34 -6.15 17.53
N MET A 144 -3.88 -5.26 16.67
CA MET A 144 -5.26 -5.34 16.22
C MET A 144 -5.51 -6.63 15.43
N VAL A 145 -4.62 -7.01 14.51
CA VAL A 145 -4.77 -8.25 13.71
C VAL A 145 -4.63 -9.51 14.57
N LEU A 146 -3.77 -9.50 15.59
CA LEU A 146 -3.52 -10.68 16.44
C LEU A 146 -4.55 -10.88 17.55
N LYS A 147 -5.43 -9.93 17.83
CA LYS A 147 -6.54 -10.09 18.80
C LYS A 147 -7.57 -11.08 18.27
N LYS A 148 -7.98 -12.05 19.10
CA LYS A 148 -8.89 -13.14 18.71
C LYS A 148 -10.30 -12.69 18.31
N ASP A 149 -10.76 -11.54 18.80
CA ASP A 149 -12.16 -11.09 18.69
C ASP A 149 -12.35 -9.97 17.63
N ASN A 150 -11.44 -9.86 16.67
CA ASN A 150 -11.56 -8.85 15.60
C ASN A 150 -11.63 -9.50 14.19
N SER A 151 -12.08 -8.70 13.21
CA SER A 151 -12.19 -9.13 11.81
C SER A 151 -10.88 -8.98 11.02
N TYR A 152 -9.88 -8.22 11.50
CA TYR A 152 -8.69 -7.90 10.74
C TYR A 152 -7.80 -9.12 10.48
N LYS A 153 -7.32 -9.27 9.24
CA LYS A 153 -6.49 -10.39 8.78
C LYS A 153 -5.18 -9.97 8.14
N ALA A 154 -5.13 -8.74 7.60
CA ALA A 154 -3.96 -8.27 6.88
C ALA A 154 -3.64 -6.80 7.18
N ILE A 155 -2.36 -6.46 7.05
CA ILE A 155 -1.82 -5.10 7.10
C ILE A 155 -1.26 -4.79 5.71
N VAL A 156 -1.60 -3.62 5.18
CA VAL A 156 -1.09 -3.11 3.90
C VAL A 156 -0.31 -1.83 4.17
N VAL A 157 0.99 -1.85 3.89
CA VAL A 157 1.83 -0.64 3.95
C VAL A 157 1.97 -0.10 2.54
N CYS A 158 1.54 1.15 2.30
CA CYS A 158 1.58 1.74 0.97
C CYS A 158 1.69 3.28 0.99
N GLY A 159 1.62 3.91 -0.20
CA GLY A 159 1.57 5.36 -0.39
C GLY A 159 2.80 5.99 -1.03
N SER A 160 3.97 5.38 -0.90
CA SER A 160 5.17 5.83 -1.61
C SER A 160 6.31 4.81 -1.54
N PHE A 161 7.29 4.95 -2.43
CA PHE A 161 8.56 4.21 -2.31
C PHE A 161 9.31 4.54 -1.03
N TYR A 162 9.22 5.78 -0.55
CA TYR A 162 9.86 6.22 0.69
C TYR A 162 9.27 5.52 1.92
N GLU A 163 7.95 5.35 1.94
CA GLU A 163 7.25 4.64 3.01
C GLU A 163 7.69 3.17 3.08
N ILE A 164 7.71 2.48 1.93
CA ILE A 164 8.17 1.10 1.86
C ILE A 164 9.64 0.97 2.27
N ALA A 165 10.51 1.87 1.80
CA ALA A 165 11.92 1.86 2.18
C ALA A 165 12.12 2.13 3.68
N LYS A 166 11.37 3.08 4.26
CA LYS A 166 11.36 3.39 5.68
C LYS A 166 10.91 2.18 6.50
N PHE A 167 9.81 1.55 6.08
CA PHE A 167 9.29 0.35 6.72
C PHE A 167 10.32 -0.79 6.70
N LYS A 168 10.87 -1.12 5.54
CA LYS A 168 11.86 -2.21 5.41
C LYS A 168 13.10 -1.99 6.27
N LYS A 169 13.58 -0.76 6.39
CA LYS A 169 14.74 -0.42 7.26
C LYS A 169 14.53 -0.76 8.74
N LEU A 170 13.28 -0.86 9.20
CA LEU A 170 12.97 -1.18 10.60
C LEU A 170 13.05 -2.69 10.89
N PHE A 171 13.05 -3.54 9.85
CA PHE A 171 12.94 -5.00 9.98
C PHE A 171 14.04 -5.77 9.24
N LEU A 172 14.98 -5.07 8.60
CA LEU A 172 16.19 -5.61 7.98
C LEU A 172 17.44 -5.20 8.78
#